data_07dfff09928ce70ba9aa3d2d6f63e622
#
_entry.id   07dfff09928ce70ba9aa3d2d6f63e622
#
_cell.length_a   1.000
_cell.length_b   1.000
_cell.length_c   1.000
_cell.angle_alpha   90.00
_cell.angle_beta   90.00
_cell.angle_gamma   90.00
#
_symmetry.space_group_name_H-M   'P 1'
#
loop_
_entity.id
_entity.type
_entity.pdbx_description
1 polymer ?
#
loop_
_entity_poly.entity_id
_entity_poly.type
_entity_poly.pdbx_seq_one_letter_code
_entity_poly.pdbx_strand_id
1 'polypeptide(L)'
;RPNIEEAKEQYGDKRYVGLYHDPLIGLKTNVGFEFEDGQDISIFDGCDFVCCGDIHLYQVMNYHGTPIVQPSSMVQQDFGESVDNHGYVVWNVQTKEHQHVNLESDYGFYTFKINSIEDIEEEMEKLV
;
A
#
# COMPACT_ATOMS: atom_id res chain seq x y z
N ARG A 1 -11.14 16.94 9.48
CA ARG A 1 -11.67 15.57 9.59
C ARG A 1 -13.04 15.55 8.92
N PRO A 2 -13.26 14.70 7.90
CA PRO A 2 -14.60 14.56 7.34
C PRO A 2 -15.54 14.01 8.44
N ASN A 3 -16.72 14.60 8.54
CA ASN A 3 -17.72 14.13 9.47
C ASN A 3 -18.64 13.14 8.75
N ILE A 4 -18.37 11.86 8.92
CA ILE A 4 -19.16 10.79 8.27
C ILE A 4 -20.62 10.81 8.74
N GLU A 5 -20.90 11.18 10.00
CA GLU A 5 -22.27 11.27 10.50
C GLU A 5 -23.06 12.38 9.79
N GLU A 6 -22.46 13.56 9.60
CA GLU A 6 -23.09 14.62 8.81
C GLU A 6 -23.29 14.20 7.34
N ALA A 7 -22.31 13.47 6.78
CA ALA A 7 -22.44 12.95 5.42
C ALA A 7 -23.61 11.95 5.32
N LYS A 8 -23.77 11.07 6.30
CA LYS A 8 -24.88 10.12 6.35
C LYS A 8 -26.23 10.82 6.51
N GLU A 9 -26.30 11.87 7.32
CA GLU A 9 -27.50 12.69 7.45
C GLU A 9 -27.88 13.37 6.13
N GLN A 10 -26.86 13.87 5.40
CA GLN A 10 -27.08 14.61 4.14
C GLN A 10 -27.35 13.68 2.95
N TYR A 11 -26.64 12.55 2.84
CA TYR A 11 -26.62 11.70 1.63
C TYR A 11 -27.26 10.33 1.85
N GLY A 12 -27.62 9.98 3.07
CA GLY A 12 -28.32 8.75 3.43
C GLY A 12 -27.45 7.51 3.35
N ASP A 13 -28.08 6.38 3.07
CA ASP A 13 -27.44 5.06 2.99
C ASP A 13 -26.63 4.90 1.69
N LYS A 14 -25.42 5.42 1.70
CA LYS A 14 -24.43 5.33 0.63
C LYS A 14 -23.20 4.56 1.10
N ARG A 15 -22.31 4.21 0.17
CA ARG A 15 -20.98 3.73 0.48
C ARG A 15 -20.05 4.91 0.77
N TYR A 16 -19.41 4.88 1.91
CA TYR A 16 -18.46 5.91 2.34
C TYR A 16 -17.05 5.37 2.23
N VAL A 17 -16.28 5.92 1.30
CA VAL A 17 -14.92 5.50 1.01
C VAL A 17 -13.94 6.53 1.57
N GLY A 18 -13.02 6.07 2.42
CA GLY A 18 -11.90 6.88 2.87
C GLY A 18 -10.83 6.97 1.79
N LEU A 19 -10.31 8.18 1.55
CA LEU A 19 -9.12 8.40 0.73
C LEU A 19 -8.09 9.11 1.59
N TYR A 20 -6.86 8.56 1.64
CA TYR A 20 -5.83 9.13 2.50
C TYR A 20 -4.44 8.94 1.88
N HIS A 21 -3.60 9.97 1.97
CA HIS A 21 -2.26 9.97 1.40
C HIS A 21 -1.29 10.62 2.39
N ASP A 22 -0.91 9.86 3.40
CA ASP A 22 0.07 10.20 4.42
C ASP A 22 0.27 8.98 5.35
N PRO A 23 1.29 8.92 6.21
CA PRO A 23 1.47 7.83 7.16
C PRO A 23 0.31 7.69 8.14
N LEU A 24 -0.14 6.46 8.32
CA LEU A 24 -1.05 6.06 9.39
C LEU A 24 -0.27 5.32 10.47
N ILE A 25 -0.63 5.53 11.72
CA ILE A 25 -0.06 4.77 12.84
C ILE A 25 -0.30 3.28 12.61
N GLY A 26 0.74 2.48 12.74
CA GLY A 26 0.73 1.03 12.53
C GLY A 26 1.03 0.56 11.11
N LEU A 27 1.13 1.46 10.11
CA LEU A 27 1.68 1.10 8.80
C LEU A 27 3.20 0.89 8.90
N LYS A 28 3.74 0.06 8.00
CA LYS A 28 5.16 -0.26 7.94
C LYS A 28 5.79 0.27 6.67
N THR A 29 7.06 0.65 6.79
CA THR A 29 7.92 0.94 5.64
C THR A 29 8.47 -0.36 5.02
N ASN A 30 9.04 -0.28 3.82
CA ASN A 30 9.70 -1.41 3.13
C ASN A 30 10.84 -2.04 3.96
N VAL A 31 11.46 -1.30 4.85
CA VAL A 31 12.53 -1.78 5.75
C VAL A 31 12.01 -2.28 7.11
N GLY A 32 10.68 -2.39 7.27
CA GLY A 32 10.03 -2.94 8.46
C GLY A 32 9.84 -1.97 9.63
N PHE A 33 10.15 -0.69 9.45
CA PHE A 33 9.82 0.34 10.43
C PHE A 33 8.30 0.53 10.51
N GLU A 34 7.75 0.50 11.71
CA GLU A 34 6.35 0.82 11.96
C GLU A 34 6.20 2.29 12.34
N PHE A 35 5.23 2.98 11.76
CA PHE A 35 4.93 4.36 12.10
C PHE A 35 4.25 4.41 13.48
N GLU A 36 4.95 5.00 14.44
CA GLU A 36 4.42 5.30 15.79
C GLU A 36 3.76 6.68 15.83
N ASP A 37 4.21 7.58 14.96
CA ASP A 37 3.65 8.92 14.75
C ASP A 37 2.92 8.97 13.41
N GLY A 38 1.83 9.70 13.35
CA GLY A 38 1.01 9.86 12.15
C GLY A 38 -0.46 10.05 12.50
N GLN A 39 -1.32 9.83 11.52
CA GLN A 39 -2.74 9.92 11.73
C GLN A 39 -3.29 8.62 12.34
N ASP A 40 -4.09 8.76 13.38
CA ASP A 40 -4.80 7.62 13.98
C ASP A 40 -5.88 7.10 13.03
N ILE A 41 -6.00 5.78 12.93
CA ILE A 41 -6.94 5.11 12.02
C ILE A 41 -8.41 5.34 12.37
N SER A 42 -8.72 5.80 13.58
CA SER A 42 -10.08 6.15 14.00
C SER A 42 -10.71 7.30 13.22
N ILE A 43 -9.92 8.04 12.42
CA ILE A 43 -10.47 9.05 11.51
C ILE A 43 -11.39 8.44 10.44
N PHE A 44 -11.27 7.13 10.18
CA PHE A 44 -12.06 6.40 9.21
C PHE A 44 -13.28 5.70 9.81
N ASP A 45 -13.61 5.99 11.06
CA ASP A 45 -14.85 5.51 11.66
C ASP A 45 -16.06 5.83 10.79
N GLY A 46 -16.83 4.80 10.46
CA GLY A 46 -18.00 4.92 9.61
C GLY A 46 -17.74 4.80 8.10
N CYS A 47 -16.48 4.70 7.66
CA CYS A 47 -16.16 4.31 6.30
C CYS A 47 -16.45 2.83 6.05
N ASP A 48 -16.81 2.49 4.82
CA ASP A 48 -16.99 1.10 4.39
C ASP A 48 -15.64 0.44 4.07
N PHE A 49 -14.72 1.18 3.49
CA PHE A 49 -13.33 0.80 3.25
C PHE A 49 -12.47 2.05 3.01
N VAL A 50 -11.15 1.89 3.03
CA VAL A 50 -10.20 2.99 2.88
C VAL A 50 -9.13 2.64 1.86
N CYS A 51 -8.91 3.57 0.93
CA CYS A 51 -7.82 3.54 -0.03
C CYS A 51 -6.72 4.48 0.46
N CYS A 52 -5.54 3.93 0.72
CA CYS A 52 -4.37 4.71 1.13
C CYS A 52 -3.39 4.90 -0.02
N GLY A 53 -2.47 5.85 0.14
CA GLY A 53 -1.30 6.08 -0.70
C GLY A 53 -0.12 6.53 0.16
N ASP A 54 0.98 6.94 -0.45
CA ASP A 54 2.24 7.42 0.14
C ASP A 54 3.24 6.31 0.46
N ILE A 55 2.84 5.24 1.12
CA ILE A 55 3.75 4.15 1.50
C ILE A 55 3.82 3.12 0.37
N HIS A 56 5.04 2.79 -0.09
CA HIS A 56 5.28 1.92 -1.23
C HIS A 56 5.32 0.42 -0.89
N LEU A 57 4.76 0.04 0.23
CA LEU A 57 4.61 -1.35 0.65
C LEU A 57 3.14 -1.75 0.62
N TYR A 58 2.81 -2.82 -0.13
CA TYR A 58 1.46 -3.39 -0.06
C TYR A 58 1.18 -3.93 1.34
N GLN A 59 0.15 -3.42 1.97
CA GLN A 59 -0.28 -3.88 3.28
C GLN A 59 -1.76 -3.60 3.52
N VAL A 60 -2.35 -4.42 4.36
CA VAL A 60 -3.75 -4.34 4.73
C VAL A 60 -3.88 -4.24 6.23
N MET A 61 -4.60 -3.24 6.69
CA MET A 61 -5.02 -3.10 8.07
C MET A 61 -6.54 -3.33 8.16
N ASN A 62 -7.03 -3.64 9.33
CA ASN A 62 -8.47 -3.72 9.59
C ASN A 62 -8.79 -2.95 10.86
N TYR A 63 -9.75 -2.04 10.77
CA TYR A 63 -10.21 -1.27 11.90
C TYR A 63 -11.72 -1.46 12.08
N HIS A 64 -12.10 -2.18 13.12
CA HIS A 64 -13.50 -2.50 13.44
C HIS A 64 -14.30 -3.08 12.26
N GLY A 65 -13.65 -3.89 11.42
CA GLY A 65 -14.26 -4.48 10.23
C GLY A 65 -14.14 -3.63 8.96
N THR A 66 -13.59 -2.41 9.05
CA THR A 66 -13.27 -1.56 7.90
C THR A 66 -11.88 -1.91 7.36
N PRO A 67 -11.76 -2.44 6.16
CA PRO A 67 -10.46 -2.69 5.53
C PRO A 67 -9.81 -1.38 5.10
N ILE A 68 -8.54 -1.23 5.44
CA ILE A 68 -7.67 -0.10 5.09
C ILE A 68 -6.53 -0.66 4.27
N VAL A 69 -6.42 -0.26 3.01
CA VAL A 69 -5.47 -0.88 2.09
C VAL A 69 -4.50 0.15 1.52
N GLN A 70 -3.23 -0.15 1.69
CA GLN A 70 -2.09 0.51 1.08
C GLN A 70 -1.66 -0.32 -0.14
N PRO A 71 -1.76 0.17 -1.38
CA PRO A 71 -1.57 -0.64 -2.59
C PRO A 71 -0.11 -0.89 -2.99
N SER A 72 0.85 -0.22 -2.40
CA SER A 72 2.23 -0.04 -2.86
C SER A 72 2.38 1.04 -3.95
N SER A 73 3.59 1.20 -4.49
CA SER A 73 3.84 1.90 -5.76
C SER A 73 3.57 0.97 -6.95
N MET A 74 3.34 1.51 -8.13
CA MET A 74 3.11 0.71 -9.35
C MET A 74 4.39 0.05 -9.88
N VAL A 75 5.54 0.63 -9.58
CA VAL A 75 6.87 0.12 -9.90
C VAL A 75 7.81 0.46 -8.76
N GLN A 76 8.92 -0.24 -8.65
CA GLN A 76 9.97 0.08 -7.69
C GLN A 76 10.46 1.52 -7.87
N GLN A 77 10.53 2.30 -6.80
CA GLN A 77 10.90 3.71 -6.81
C GLN A 77 12.35 3.95 -6.39
N ASP A 78 12.90 3.06 -5.58
CA ASP A 78 14.27 3.16 -5.07
C ASP A 78 14.87 1.80 -4.70
N PHE A 79 16.14 1.80 -4.29
CA PHE A 79 16.88 0.59 -3.87
C PHE A 79 16.41 -0.02 -2.54
N GLY A 80 15.61 0.69 -1.76
CA GLY A 80 15.06 0.20 -0.48
C GLY A 80 13.79 -0.62 -0.65
N GLU A 81 13.20 -0.60 -1.84
CA GLU A 81 12.01 -1.35 -2.18
C GLU A 81 12.36 -2.73 -2.76
N SER A 82 11.48 -3.70 -2.57
CA SER A 82 11.55 -4.97 -3.31
C SER A 82 11.29 -4.72 -4.80
N VAL A 83 11.79 -5.57 -5.67
CA VAL A 83 11.41 -5.58 -7.09
C VAL A 83 10.03 -6.20 -7.30
N ASP A 84 9.52 -6.91 -6.30
CA ASP A 84 8.25 -7.63 -6.34
C ASP A 84 7.15 -6.89 -5.57
N ASN A 85 5.90 -7.29 -5.82
CA ASN A 85 4.70 -6.83 -5.12
C ASN A 85 4.36 -5.34 -5.37
N HIS A 86 4.75 -4.82 -6.52
CA HIS A 86 4.28 -3.53 -7.01
C HIS A 86 2.98 -3.69 -7.79
N GLY A 87 2.08 -2.70 -7.68
CA GLY A 87 0.83 -2.81 -8.38
C GLY A 87 -0.26 -1.87 -7.90
N TYR A 88 -1.49 -2.29 -8.10
CA TYR A 88 -2.66 -1.53 -7.71
C TYR A 88 -3.72 -2.42 -7.07
N VAL A 89 -4.70 -1.79 -6.44
CA VAL A 89 -5.81 -2.49 -5.79
C VAL A 89 -7.11 -2.22 -6.53
N VAL A 90 -7.82 -3.29 -6.83
CA VAL A 90 -9.19 -3.23 -7.36
C VAL A 90 -10.16 -3.51 -6.23
N TRP A 91 -11.18 -2.67 -6.10
CA TRP A 91 -12.22 -2.82 -5.11
C TRP A 91 -13.56 -3.22 -5.73
N ASN A 92 -14.21 -4.19 -5.13
CA ASN A 92 -15.63 -4.40 -5.31
C ASN A 92 -16.40 -3.56 -4.29
N VAL A 93 -16.97 -2.45 -4.74
CA VAL A 93 -17.67 -1.50 -3.86
C VAL A 93 -18.89 -2.11 -3.19
N GLN A 94 -19.52 -3.13 -3.79
CA GLN A 94 -20.71 -3.78 -3.24
C GLN A 94 -20.34 -4.73 -2.09
N THR A 95 -19.33 -5.58 -2.32
CA THR A 95 -18.91 -6.60 -1.33
C THR A 95 -17.86 -6.08 -0.35
N LYS A 96 -17.21 -4.94 -0.63
CA LYS A 96 -16.07 -4.36 0.10
C LYS A 96 -14.81 -5.24 0.05
N GLU A 97 -14.79 -6.17 -0.88
CA GLU A 97 -13.62 -7.01 -1.15
C GLU A 97 -12.62 -6.27 -2.02
N HIS A 98 -11.36 -6.56 -1.81
CA HIS A 98 -10.29 -6.00 -2.62
C HIS A 98 -9.38 -7.09 -3.14
N GLN A 99 -8.71 -6.79 -4.24
CA GLN A 99 -7.68 -7.62 -4.84
C GLN A 99 -6.49 -6.75 -5.21
N HIS A 100 -5.30 -7.13 -4.74
CA HIS A 100 -4.05 -6.57 -5.23
C HIS A 100 -3.70 -7.21 -6.57
N VAL A 101 -3.39 -6.37 -7.56
CA VAL A 101 -2.96 -6.81 -8.89
C VAL A 101 -1.50 -6.40 -9.05
N ASN A 102 -0.61 -7.39 -9.08
CA ASN A 102 0.80 -7.17 -9.34
C ASN A 102 1.02 -6.71 -10.78
N LEU A 103 1.93 -5.77 -10.94
CA LEU A 103 2.45 -5.33 -12.23
C LEU A 103 3.87 -5.87 -12.40
N GLU A 104 4.11 -6.55 -13.50
CA GLU A 104 5.47 -6.87 -13.93
C GLU A 104 6.11 -5.65 -14.57
N SER A 105 7.38 -5.41 -14.27
CA SER A 105 8.15 -4.29 -14.82
C SER A 105 9.51 -4.80 -15.28
N ASP A 106 9.89 -4.40 -16.50
CA ASP A 106 11.24 -4.65 -17.04
C ASP A 106 12.29 -3.70 -16.41
N TYR A 107 11.84 -2.79 -15.53
CA TYR A 107 12.69 -1.79 -14.89
C TYR A 107 12.69 -2.01 -13.38
N GLY A 108 13.90 -1.96 -12.79
CA GLY A 108 14.07 -2.08 -11.35
C GLY A 108 15.45 -1.59 -10.91
N PHE A 109 15.59 -1.37 -9.61
CA PHE A 109 16.85 -1.06 -8.96
C PHE A 109 17.42 -2.32 -8.34
N TYR A 110 18.60 -2.72 -8.77
CA TYR A 110 19.27 -3.93 -8.31
C TYR A 110 20.59 -3.57 -7.63
N THR A 111 20.88 -4.25 -6.53
CA THR A 111 22.15 -4.14 -5.83
C THR A 111 22.86 -5.49 -5.88
N PHE A 112 24.00 -5.53 -6.53
CA PHE A 112 24.85 -6.70 -6.60
C PHE A 112 26.00 -6.60 -5.59
N LYS A 113 26.26 -7.69 -4.88
CA LYS A 113 27.44 -7.85 -4.03
C LYS A 113 28.47 -8.67 -4.78
N ILE A 114 29.46 -8.02 -5.33
CA ILE A 114 30.52 -8.64 -6.14
C ILE A 114 31.78 -8.70 -5.27
N ASN A 115 32.29 -9.90 -5.03
CA ASN A 115 33.54 -10.12 -4.30
C ASN A 115 34.65 -10.62 -5.26
N SER A 116 34.27 -11.18 -6.41
CA SER A 116 35.17 -11.66 -7.45
C SER A 116 34.64 -11.34 -8.85
N ILE A 117 35.46 -11.54 -9.88
CA ILE A 117 35.02 -11.33 -11.28
C ILE A 117 33.99 -12.40 -11.70
N GLU A 118 34.14 -13.61 -11.18
CA GLU A 118 33.24 -14.72 -11.45
C GLU A 118 31.80 -14.43 -10.95
N ASP A 119 31.64 -13.69 -9.87
CA ASP A 119 30.34 -13.30 -9.30
C ASP A 119 29.53 -12.42 -10.27
N ILE A 120 30.19 -11.71 -11.19
CA ILE A 120 29.52 -10.80 -12.14
C ILE A 120 28.60 -11.58 -13.08
N GLU A 121 29.08 -12.69 -13.64
CA GLU A 121 28.29 -13.50 -14.56
C GLU A 121 27.08 -14.11 -13.85
N GLU A 122 27.27 -14.65 -12.64
CA GLU A 122 26.21 -15.26 -11.83
C GLU A 122 25.13 -14.23 -11.42
N GLU A 123 25.53 -13.02 -11.02
CA GLU A 123 24.60 -11.98 -10.64
C GLU A 123 23.84 -11.39 -11.87
N MET A 124 24.48 -11.33 -13.02
CA MET A 124 23.83 -10.88 -14.26
C MET A 124 22.78 -11.89 -14.76
N GLU A 125 22.97 -13.19 -14.56
CA GLU A 125 21.99 -14.22 -14.93
C GLU A 125 20.67 -14.11 -14.15
N LYS A 126 20.69 -13.49 -12.96
CA LYS A 126 19.48 -13.24 -12.14
C LYS A 126 18.59 -12.11 -12.68
N LEU A 127 19.06 -11.36 -13.67
CA LEU A 127 18.33 -10.26 -14.29
C LEU A 127 17.54 -10.64 -15.55
N VAL A 128 17.60 -11.89 -15.98
CA VAL A 128 17.00 -12.34 -17.24
C VAL A 128 15.73 -13.14 -17.00
#